data_13aee8798d8d29bfc5b4619639c49687
#
_entry.id   13aee8798d8d29bfc5b4619639c49687
#
_cell.length_a   1.000
_cell.length_b   1.000
_cell.length_c   1.000
_cell.angle_alpha   90.00
_cell.angle_beta   90.00
_cell.angle_gamma   90.00
#
_symmetry.space_group_name_H-M   'P 1'
#
loop_
_entity.id
_entity.type
_entity.pdbx_description
1 polymer ?
#
loop_
_entity_poly.entity_id
_entity_poly.type
_entity_poly.pdbx_seq_one_letter_code
_entity_poly.pdbx_strand_id
1 'polypeptide(L)'
;DDHHKPDTPISSQSTLDAIAQDNIIYLDGKDKPYQCSLSTQCKLGSALIIPLRTGDKVIGTIKLYEPKRKLFSTINMSMGQGIAQLLSSQILYGDYQLKQSLLSQAEIKLLHAQVNPHFLFNALNTISAVVRRNPSKARELIQHLSQFFRSNLKQDIEEVTLQDELEHVNAY
;
A
#
# COMPACT_ATOMS: atom_id res chain seq x y z
N ASP A 1 -7.12 -14.88 28.37
CA ASP A 1 -6.83 -16.32 28.66
C ASP A 1 -5.37 -16.60 28.35
N ASP A 2 -4.65 -17.20 29.29
CA ASP A 2 -3.19 -17.41 29.23
C ASP A 2 -2.73 -18.35 28.10
N HIS A 3 -3.63 -19.08 27.48
CA HIS A 3 -3.34 -20.02 26.40
C HIS A 3 -3.58 -19.46 24.98
N HIS A 4 -4.23 -18.29 24.85
CA HIS A 4 -4.40 -17.59 23.57
C HIS A 4 -3.36 -16.46 23.47
N LYS A 5 -2.19 -16.77 22.93
CA LYS A 5 -1.09 -15.81 22.79
C LYS A 5 -1.16 -15.12 21.42
N PRO A 6 -0.80 -13.83 21.36
CA PRO A 6 -0.57 -13.17 20.07
C PRO A 6 0.50 -13.89 19.25
N ASP A 7 0.51 -13.66 17.94
CA ASP A 7 1.50 -14.16 16.98
C ASP A 7 1.63 -15.69 16.90
N THR A 8 0.57 -16.41 17.32
CA THR A 8 0.50 -17.87 17.17
C THR A 8 -0.35 -18.25 15.95
N PRO A 9 -0.04 -19.37 15.27
CA PRO A 9 -0.85 -19.86 14.15
C PRO A 9 -2.31 -20.08 14.53
N ILE A 10 -3.21 -19.86 13.55
CA ILE A 10 -4.63 -20.15 13.75
C ILE A 10 -4.81 -21.66 13.91
N SER A 11 -5.27 -22.08 15.10
CA SER A 11 -5.47 -23.49 15.43
C SER A 11 -6.96 -23.93 15.46
N SER A 12 -7.89 -22.97 15.46
CA SER A 12 -9.32 -23.24 15.55
C SER A 12 -9.89 -23.60 14.17
N GLN A 13 -10.44 -24.82 14.04
CA GLN A 13 -11.04 -25.30 12.81
C GLN A 13 -12.17 -24.38 12.34
N SER A 14 -13.05 -23.95 13.24
CA SER A 14 -14.13 -23.00 12.89
C SER A 14 -13.66 -21.68 12.32
N THR A 15 -12.43 -21.24 12.68
CA THR A 15 -11.82 -20.04 12.07
C THR A 15 -11.34 -20.33 10.66
N LEU A 16 -10.69 -21.47 10.47
CA LEU A 16 -10.22 -21.89 9.14
C LEU A 16 -11.42 -22.08 8.20
N ASP A 17 -12.52 -22.66 8.70
CA ASP A 17 -13.75 -22.84 7.93
C ASP A 17 -14.38 -21.48 7.56
N ALA A 18 -14.40 -20.52 8.50
CA ALA A 18 -14.91 -19.17 8.23
C ALA A 18 -14.09 -18.45 7.13
N ILE A 19 -12.78 -18.65 7.13
CA ILE A 19 -11.87 -18.09 6.10
C ILE A 19 -12.09 -18.81 4.76
N ALA A 20 -12.14 -20.14 4.77
CA ALA A 20 -12.24 -20.94 3.55
C ALA A 20 -13.59 -20.81 2.84
N GLN A 21 -14.68 -20.71 3.62
CA GLN A 21 -16.05 -20.59 3.10
C GLN A 21 -16.48 -19.13 2.90
N ASP A 22 -15.65 -18.18 3.33
CA ASP A 22 -15.96 -16.74 3.36
C ASP A 22 -17.34 -16.48 3.98
N ASN A 23 -17.63 -17.10 5.11
CA ASN A 23 -18.93 -17.03 5.75
C ASN A 23 -18.81 -16.81 7.26
N ILE A 24 -19.86 -16.20 7.83
CA ILE A 24 -19.98 -16.02 9.28
C ILE A 24 -20.30 -17.37 9.91
N ILE A 25 -19.50 -17.74 10.92
CA ILE A 25 -19.76 -18.96 11.70
C ILE A 25 -20.21 -18.57 13.10
N TYR A 26 -21.33 -19.11 13.48
CA TYR A 26 -21.91 -18.96 14.80
C TYR A 26 -21.90 -20.30 15.53
N LEU A 27 -21.30 -20.33 16.71
CA LEU A 27 -21.26 -21.46 17.63
C LEU A 27 -22.07 -21.07 18.86
N ASP A 28 -23.24 -21.65 19.00
CA ASP A 28 -24.28 -21.27 19.99
C ASP A 28 -24.07 -21.86 21.39
N GLY A 29 -23.12 -22.76 21.51
CA GLY A 29 -22.85 -23.47 22.76
C GLY A 29 -23.84 -24.59 23.12
N LYS A 30 -24.90 -24.77 22.34
CA LYS A 30 -25.89 -25.87 22.47
C LYS A 30 -25.69 -26.93 21.40
N ASP A 31 -26.11 -26.60 20.18
CA ASP A 31 -26.07 -27.53 19.04
C ASP A 31 -24.68 -27.57 18.41
N LYS A 32 -24.00 -26.44 18.42
CA LYS A 32 -22.61 -26.28 17.94
C LYS A 32 -21.76 -25.62 19.02
N PRO A 33 -21.31 -26.38 20.04
CA PRO A 33 -20.52 -25.81 21.11
C PRO A 33 -19.13 -25.35 20.62
N TYR A 34 -18.67 -24.20 21.14
CA TYR A 34 -17.32 -23.79 20.91
C TYR A 34 -16.35 -24.77 21.62
N GLN A 35 -15.42 -25.32 20.87
CA GLN A 35 -14.33 -26.16 21.39
C GLN A 35 -13.02 -25.43 21.20
N CYS A 36 -12.35 -25.14 22.32
CA CYS A 36 -11.03 -24.56 22.28
C CYS A 36 -10.00 -25.62 21.84
N SER A 37 -9.24 -25.31 20.80
CA SER A 37 -8.20 -26.20 20.27
C SER A 37 -6.95 -26.29 21.16
N LEU A 38 -6.82 -25.39 22.15
CA LEU A 38 -5.62 -25.25 22.97
C LEU A 38 -5.80 -25.72 24.41
N SER A 39 -7.04 -25.78 24.91
CA SER A 39 -7.30 -26.15 26.30
C SER A 39 -8.71 -26.72 26.47
N THR A 40 -8.81 -27.84 27.18
CA THR A 40 -10.08 -28.45 27.61
C THR A 40 -10.75 -27.70 28.77
N GLN A 41 -10.00 -26.85 29.46
CA GLN A 41 -10.48 -26.03 30.59
C GLN A 41 -10.90 -24.61 30.16
N CYS A 42 -10.96 -24.35 28.84
CA CYS A 42 -11.39 -23.05 28.32
C CYS A 42 -12.82 -22.74 28.73
N LYS A 43 -13.03 -21.55 29.30
CA LYS A 43 -14.34 -21.11 29.82
C LYS A 43 -15.25 -20.49 28.74
N LEU A 44 -14.78 -20.40 27.51
CA LEU A 44 -15.55 -19.86 26.40
C LEU A 44 -16.62 -20.87 25.97
N GLY A 45 -17.86 -20.42 25.86
CA GLY A 45 -19.00 -21.28 25.57
C GLY A 45 -19.61 -21.09 24.20
N SER A 46 -19.68 -19.86 23.73
CA SER A 46 -20.22 -19.48 22.41
C SER A 46 -19.24 -18.60 21.67
N ALA A 47 -19.24 -18.65 20.36
CA ALA A 47 -18.38 -17.82 19.52
C ALA A 47 -19.12 -17.37 18.25
N LEU A 48 -18.87 -16.12 17.87
CA LEU A 48 -19.25 -15.56 16.59
C LEU A 48 -17.97 -15.21 15.83
N ILE A 49 -17.77 -15.80 14.66
CA ILE A 49 -16.58 -15.64 13.84
C ILE A 49 -16.99 -14.95 12.55
N ILE A 50 -16.45 -13.78 12.28
CA ILE A 50 -16.81 -12.91 11.17
C ILE A 50 -15.57 -12.69 10.30
N PRO A 51 -15.59 -13.03 9.00
CA PRO A 51 -14.50 -12.73 8.09
C PRO A 51 -14.29 -11.21 7.91
N LEU A 52 -13.04 -10.78 7.85
CA LEU A 52 -12.63 -9.46 7.41
C LEU A 52 -12.17 -9.55 5.96
N ARG A 53 -12.67 -8.66 5.11
CA ARG A 53 -12.45 -8.72 3.66
C ARG A 53 -11.76 -7.47 3.13
N THR A 54 -10.94 -7.67 2.11
CA THR A 54 -10.42 -6.59 1.27
C THR A 54 -10.73 -6.97 -0.18
N GLY A 55 -11.73 -6.31 -0.79
CA GLY A 55 -12.33 -6.78 -2.04
C GLY A 55 -12.92 -8.18 -1.87
N ASP A 56 -12.56 -9.09 -2.76
CA ASP A 56 -13.03 -10.48 -2.76
C ASP A 56 -12.16 -11.44 -1.91
N LYS A 57 -11.20 -10.90 -1.17
CA LYS A 57 -10.24 -11.69 -0.39
C LYS A 57 -10.50 -11.58 1.10
N VAL A 58 -10.63 -12.71 1.78
CA VAL A 58 -10.60 -12.77 3.25
C VAL A 58 -9.15 -12.59 3.73
N ILE A 59 -8.94 -11.56 4.57
CA ILE A 59 -7.63 -11.20 5.12
C ILE A 59 -7.47 -11.56 6.59
N GLY A 60 -8.55 -11.91 7.23
CA GLY A 60 -8.56 -12.27 8.65
C GLY A 60 -9.96 -12.52 9.17
N THR A 61 -10.08 -12.63 10.47
CA THR A 61 -11.38 -12.79 11.15
C THR A 61 -11.44 -11.97 12.42
N ILE A 62 -12.62 -11.46 12.74
CA ILE A 62 -12.93 -10.98 14.08
C ILE A 62 -13.74 -12.05 14.81
N LYS A 63 -13.44 -12.27 16.08
CA LYS A 63 -14.11 -13.25 16.91
C LYS A 63 -14.66 -12.62 18.16
N LEU A 64 -15.93 -12.82 18.39
CA LEU A 64 -16.60 -12.45 19.62
C LEU A 64 -16.89 -13.71 20.40
N TYR A 65 -16.64 -13.69 21.71
CA TYR A 65 -16.85 -14.82 22.58
C TYR A 65 -17.76 -14.46 23.75
N GLU A 66 -18.56 -15.44 24.17
CA GLU A 66 -19.30 -15.40 25.41
C GLU A 66 -18.81 -16.51 26.35
N PRO A 67 -18.50 -16.19 27.63
CA PRO A 67 -17.98 -17.18 28.58
C PRO A 67 -19.04 -18.20 29.04
N LYS A 68 -20.29 -17.93 28.80
CA LYS A 68 -21.40 -18.85 29.12
C LYS A 68 -22.07 -19.28 27.83
N ARG A 69 -22.70 -20.46 27.85
CA ARG A 69 -23.56 -20.97 26.76
C ARG A 69 -24.80 -20.08 26.56
N LYS A 70 -24.59 -18.82 26.30
CA LYS A 70 -25.63 -17.84 25.95
C LYS A 70 -25.65 -17.68 24.43
N LEU A 71 -26.86 -17.61 23.92
CA LEU A 71 -27.10 -17.18 22.55
C LEU A 71 -26.65 -15.71 22.41
N PHE A 72 -25.88 -15.40 21.40
CA PHE A 72 -25.64 -14.02 21.01
C PHE A 72 -26.98 -13.37 20.66
N SER A 73 -27.26 -12.19 21.22
CA SER A 73 -28.45 -11.43 20.82
C SER A 73 -28.27 -10.96 19.37
N THR A 74 -29.40 -10.75 18.67
CA THR A 74 -29.41 -10.20 17.32
C THR A 74 -28.65 -8.87 17.27
N ILE A 75 -28.75 -8.08 18.33
CA ILE A 75 -28.01 -6.81 18.46
C ILE A 75 -26.50 -7.05 18.45
N ASN A 76 -25.99 -8.01 19.24
CA ASN A 76 -24.57 -8.32 19.29
C ASN A 76 -24.04 -8.86 17.95
N MET A 77 -24.85 -9.65 17.25
CA MET A 77 -24.51 -10.13 15.90
C MET A 77 -24.41 -8.98 14.91
N SER A 78 -25.39 -8.07 14.88
CA SER A 78 -25.39 -6.91 14.00
C SER A 78 -24.24 -5.95 14.32
N MET A 79 -23.95 -5.74 15.60
CA MET A 79 -22.77 -4.94 16.02
C MET A 79 -21.47 -5.58 15.57
N GLY A 80 -21.32 -6.89 15.74
CA GLY A 80 -20.13 -7.62 15.29
C GLY A 80 -19.91 -7.49 13.78
N GLN A 81 -20.96 -7.62 12.99
CA GLN A 81 -20.92 -7.43 11.54
C GLN A 81 -20.56 -6.00 11.17
N GLY A 82 -21.17 -4.99 11.83
CA GLY A 82 -20.85 -3.58 11.60
C GLY A 82 -19.38 -3.25 11.91
N ILE A 83 -18.87 -3.78 13.02
CA ILE A 83 -17.44 -3.61 13.37
C ILE A 83 -16.54 -4.28 12.33
N ALA A 84 -16.86 -5.50 11.90
CA ALA A 84 -16.08 -6.20 10.88
C ALA A 84 -16.07 -5.44 9.55
N GLN A 85 -17.19 -4.86 9.14
CA GLN A 85 -17.28 -4.03 7.94
C GLN A 85 -16.47 -2.76 8.05
N LEU A 86 -16.52 -2.06 9.18
CA LEU A 86 -15.72 -0.87 9.43
C LEU A 86 -14.20 -1.20 9.40
N LEU A 87 -13.79 -2.28 10.08
CA LEU A 87 -12.38 -2.71 10.07
C LEU A 87 -11.91 -3.09 8.67
N SER A 88 -12.72 -3.83 7.92
CA SER A 88 -12.43 -4.18 6.53
C SER A 88 -12.23 -2.93 5.66
N SER A 89 -13.11 -1.95 5.82
CA SER A 89 -13.01 -0.66 5.10
C SER A 89 -11.77 0.13 5.49
N GLN A 90 -11.40 0.15 6.77
CA GLN A 90 -10.20 0.85 7.24
C GLN A 90 -8.91 0.20 6.73
N ILE A 91 -8.86 -1.13 6.69
CA ILE A 91 -7.71 -1.86 6.15
C ILE A 91 -7.57 -1.58 4.65
N LEU A 92 -8.68 -1.64 3.89
CA LEU A 92 -8.69 -1.32 2.47
C LEU A 92 -8.22 0.12 2.20
N TYR A 93 -8.69 1.06 3.00
CA TYR A 93 -8.29 2.48 2.89
C TYR A 93 -6.80 2.66 3.18
N GLY A 94 -6.26 1.98 4.20
CA GLY A 94 -4.83 2.00 4.51
C GLY A 94 -3.97 1.46 3.36
N ASP A 95 -4.37 0.33 2.77
CA ASP A 95 -3.70 -0.25 1.59
C ASP A 95 -3.73 0.71 0.39
N TYR A 96 -4.87 1.37 0.16
CA TYR A 96 -5.00 2.37 -0.90
C TYR A 96 -4.05 3.56 -0.69
N GLN A 97 -4.01 4.11 0.52
CA GLN A 97 -3.11 5.21 0.90
C GLN A 97 -1.64 4.84 0.68
N LEU A 98 -1.26 3.63 1.10
CA LEU A 98 0.11 3.13 0.90
C LEU A 98 0.47 3.05 -0.59
N LYS A 99 -0.41 2.48 -1.41
CA LYS A 99 -0.21 2.40 -2.86
C LYS A 99 -0.07 3.77 -3.51
N GLN A 100 -0.90 4.74 -3.13
CA GLN A 100 -0.82 6.12 -3.62
C GLN A 100 0.53 6.76 -3.26
N SER A 101 0.98 6.58 -2.02
CA SER A 101 2.29 7.09 -1.58
C SER A 101 3.44 6.48 -2.37
N LEU A 102 3.41 5.16 -2.61
CA LEU A 102 4.44 4.46 -3.39
C LEU A 102 4.46 4.93 -4.86
N LEU A 103 3.29 5.13 -5.48
CA LEU A 103 3.18 5.68 -6.84
C LEU A 103 3.77 7.08 -6.91
N SER A 104 3.39 7.98 -6.01
CA SER A 104 3.94 9.34 -5.97
C SER A 104 5.47 9.35 -5.78
N GLN A 105 6.00 8.47 -4.92
CA GLN A 105 7.45 8.33 -4.75
C GLN A 105 8.13 7.79 -6.02
N ALA A 106 7.50 6.87 -6.74
CA ALA A 106 8.02 6.34 -8.00
C ALA A 106 8.04 7.43 -9.08
N GLU A 107 6.98 8.23 -9.19
CA GLU A 107 6.90 9.37 -10.11
C GLU A 107 8.01 10.40 -9.83
N ILE A 108 8.22 10.77 -8.56
CA ILE A 108 9.30 11.67 -8.16
C ILE A 108 10.67 11.10 -8.55
N LYS A 109 10.88 9.79 -8.32
CA LYS A 109 12.15 9.15 -8.71
C LYS A 109 12.35 9.14 -10.22
N LEU A 110 11.30 8.91 -11.00
CA LEU A 110 11.35 8.98 -12.47
C LEU A 110 11.71 10.40 -12.94
N LEU A 111 11.05 11.42 -12.39
CA LEU A 111 11.37 12.82 -12.69
C LEU A 111 12.81 13.18 -12.35
N HIS A 112 13.32 12.72 -11.20
CA HIS A 112 14.72 12.91 -10.83
C HIS A 112 15.69 12.17 -11.76
N ALA A 113 15.29 11.00 -12.30
CA ALA A 113 16.13 10.23 -13.22
C ALA A 113 16.21 10.86 -14.62
N GLN A 114 15.20 11.61 -15.04
CA GLN A 114 15.19 12.35 -16.31
C GLN A 114 16.27 13.45 -16.35
N VAL A 115 16.63 14.01 -15.19
CA VAL A 115 17.77 14.91 -15.06
C VAL A 115 18.99 14.07 -14.69
N ASN A 116 19.88 13.79 -15.65
CA ASN A 116 21.15 13.11 -15.34
C ASN A 116 22.03 14.01 -14.45
N PRO A 117 22.14 13.76 -13.10
CA PRO A 117 22.86 14.64 -12.21
C PRO A 117 24.36 14.73 -12.57
N HIS A 118 24.92 13.62 -13.05
CA HIS A 118 26.33 13.56 -13.44
C HIS A 118 26.61 14.45 -14.67
N PHE A 119 25.71 14.47 -15.65
CA PHE A 119 25.80 15.38 -16.78
C PHE A 119 25.75 16.85 -16.33
N LEU A 120 24.80 17.18 -15.45
CA LEU A 120 24.66 18.53 -14.92
C LEU A 120 25.94 19.00 -14.19
N PHE A 121 26.49 18.16 -13.31
CA PHE A 121 27.73 18.46 -12.60
C PHE A 121 28.89 18.65 -13.56
N ASN A 122 29.02 17.83 -14.58
CA ASN A 122 30.08 17.94 -15.58
C ASN A 122 29.95 19.21 -16.43
N ALA A 123 28.74 19.55 -16.87
CA ALA A 123 28.46 20.77 -17.60
C ALA A 123 28.81 22.02 -16.77
N LEU A 124 28.38 22.07 -15.52
CA LEU A 124 28.70 23.18 -14.60
C LEU A 124 30.19 23.31 -14.33
N ASN A 125 30.93 22.22 -14.16
CA ASN A 125 32.36 22.21 -13.98
C ASN A 125 33.08 22.74 -15.23
N THR A 126 32.63 22.33 -16.42
CA THR A 126 33.18 22.82 -17.70
C THR A 126 32.95 24.32 -17.86
N ILE A 127 31.72 24.80 -17.59
CA ILE A 127 31.40 26.23 -17.63
C ILE A 127 32.29 27.01 -16.64
N SER A 128 32.43 26.54 -15.42
CA SER A 128 33.26 27.17 -14.40
C SER A 128 34.74 27.29 -14.81
N ALA A 129 35.28 26.25 -15.48
CA ALA A 129 36.66 26.28 -15.98
C ALA A 129 36.86 27.29 -17.11
N VAL A 130 35.84 27.53 -17.93
CA VAL A 130 35.89 28.40 -19.11
C VAL A 130 35.60 29.87 -18.76
N VAL A 131 34.82 30.11 -17.71
CA VAL A 131 34.31 31.46 -17.32
C VAL A 131 35.45 32.55 -17.30
N ARG A 132 36.58 32.20 -16.73
CA ARG A 132 37.70 33.17 -16.59
C ARG A 132 38.52 33.38 -17.89
N ARG A 133 38.56 32.34 -18.76
CA ARG A 133 39.40 32.36 -19.97
C ARG A 133 38.64 32.88 -21.19
N ASN A 134 37.36 32.52 -21.28
CA ASN A 134 36.48 32.91 -22.39
C ASN A 134 35.05 33.12 -21.90
N PRO A 135 34.69 34.31 -21.39
CA PRO A 135 33.38 34.64 -20.87
C PRO A 135 32.25 34.50 -21.92
N SER A 136 32.56 34.78 -23.20
CA SER A 136 31.59 34.65 -24.30
C SER A 136 31.22 33.19 -24.53
N LYS A 137 32.20 32.29 -24.54
CA LYS A 137 31.93 30.82 -24.65
C LYS A 137 31.22 30.27 -23.44
N ALA A 138 31.54 30.74 -22.24
CA ALA A 138 30.81 30.32 -21.03
C ALA A 138 29.31 30.70 -21.11
N ARG A 139 29.01 31.91 -21.64
CA ARG A 139 27.61 32.35 -21.83
C ARG A 139 26.88 31.48 -22.85
N GLU A 140 27.52 31.12 -23.94
CA GLU A 140 26.98 30.20 -24.94
C GLU A 140 26.65 28.82 -24.35
N LEU A 141 27.57 28.25 -23.57
CA LEU A 141 27.38 26.97 -22.88
C LEU A 141 26.19 27.00 -21.88
N ILE A 142 26.03 28.12 -21.17
CA ILE A 142 24.87 28.31 -20.26
C ILE A 142 23.56 28.36 -21.06
N GLN A 143 23.54 29.00 -22.22
CA GLN A 143 22.36 29.07 -23.07
C GLN A 143 21.99 27.67 -23.60
N HIS A 144 22.97 26.89 -24.07
CA HIS A 144 22.75 25.51 -24.52
C HIS A 144 22.23 24.64 -23.39
N LEU A 145 22.85 24.70 -22.21
CA LEU A 145 22.39 23.97 -21.04
C LEU A 145 20.95 24.31 -20.66
N SER A 146 20.60 25.59 -20.69
CA SER A 146 19.25 26.08 -20.40
C SER A 146 18.24 25.60 -21.45
N GLN A 147 18.62 25.55 -22.72
CA GLN A 147 17.77 25.05 -23.81
C GLN A 147 17.55 23.54 -23.67
N PHE A 148 18.62 22.79 -23.40
CA PHE A 148 18.56 21.35 -23.12
C PHE A 148 17.57 21.00 -21.99
N PHE A 149 17.65 21.69 -20.84
CA PHE A 149 16.70 21.45 -19.74
C PHE A 149 15.28 21.88 -20.08
N ARG A 150 15.10 22.94 -20.85
CA ARG A 150 13.77 23.38 -21.26
C ARG A 150 13.09 22.42 -22.23
N SER A 151 13.84 21.80 -23.15
CA SER A 151 13.32 20.76 -24.04
C SER A 151 12.98 19.49 -23.27
N ASN A 152 13.85 19.01 -22.38
CA ASN A 152 13.58 17.81 -21.57
C ASN A 152 12.36 17.93 -20.62
N LEU A 153 12.10 19.13 -20.09
CA LEU A 153 10.96 19.37 -19.21
C LEU A 153 9.65 19.59 -19.97
N LYS A 154 9.70 19.86 -21.29
CA LYS A 154 8.51 20.01 -22.14
C LYS A 154 8.00 18.69 -22.73
N GLN A 155 8.81 17.64 -22.73
CA GLN A 155 8.50 16.36 -23.40
C GLN A 155 7.31 15.58 -22.84
N ASP A 156 6.74 16.00 -21.68
CA ASP A 156 5.66 15.24 -21.03
C ASP A 156 4.23 15.57 -21.56
N ILE A 157 4.05 16.49 -22.52
CA ILE A 157 2.67 16.96 -22.83
C ILE A 157 2.35 17.06 -24.34
N GLU A 158 3.28 17.04 -25.27
CA GLU A 158 2.97 17.26 -26.70
C GLU A 158 3.71 16.27 -27.63
N GLU A 159 3.04 15.89 -28.74
CA GLU A 159 3.67 15.22 -29.87
C GLU A 159 4.86 16.07 -30.36
N VAL A 160 6.06 15.52 -30.26
CA VAL A 160 7.29 16.20 -30.66
C VAL A 160 7.55 15.89 -32.13
N THR A 161 7.88 16.92 -32.93
CA THR A 161 8.23 16.68 -34.34
C THR A 161 9.62 16.04 -34.45
N LEU A 162 9.87 15.30 -35.52
CA LEU A 162 11.17 14.71 -35.81
C LEU A 162 12.27 15.78 -35.89
N GLN A 163 11.91 17.00 -36.27
CA GLN A 163 12.84 18.13 -36.37
C GLN A 163 13.26 18.64 -34.98
N ASP A 164 12.31 18.72 -34.04
CA ASP A 164 12.61 19.09 -32.65
C ASP A 164 13.53 18.06 -31.97
N GLU A 165 13.34 16.77 -32.29
CA GLU A 165 14.16 15.67 -31.78
C GLU A 165 15.60 15.71 -32.35
N LEU A 166 15.74 16.04 -33.63
CA LEU A 166 17.07 16.24 -34.25
C LEU A 166 17.81 17.44 -33.69
N GLU A 167 17.11 18.54 -33.40
CA GLU A 167 17.70 19.72 -32.74
C GLU A 167 18.15 19.37 -31.30
N HIS A 168 17.38 18.55 -30.59
CA HIS A 168 17.70 18.08 -29.27
C HIS A 168 18.97 17.21 -29.24
N VAL A 169 19.10 16.27 -30.20
CA VAL A 169 20.30 15.41 -30.35
C VAL A 169 21.54 16.24 -30.71
N ASN A 170 21.41 17.29 -31.54
CA ASN A 170 22.53 18.16 -31.91
C ASN A 170 22.97 19.11 -30.76
N ALA A 171 22.10 19.34 -29.78
CA ALA A 171 22.42 20.15 -28.57
C ALA A 171 23.11 19.33 -27.47
N TYR A 172 23.06 18.00 -27.55
CA TYR A 172 23.70 17.07 -26.62
C TYR A 172 25.18 16.88 -26.96
#